data_99d8b2af7fcd43a9b6114a961395cdc9
#
_entry.id   99d8b2af7fcd43a9b6114a961395cdc9
#
_cell.length_a   1.000
_cell.length_b   1.000
_cell.length_c   1.000
_cell.angle_alpha   90.00
_cell.angle_beta   90.00
_cell.angle_gamma   90.00
#
_symmetry.space_group_name_H-M   'P 1'
#
loop_
_entity.id
_entity.type
_entity.pdbx_description
1 polymer ?
#
loop_
_entity_poly.entity_id
_entity_poly.type
_entity_poly.pdbx_seq_one_letter_code
_entity_poly.pdbx_strand_id
1 'polypeptide(L)'
;MKISIIVGGKFHAFNLAEQINKKKYLQQIITSYPKSYLKKYGVNKNKIYSIILKEILLKIFNKINFLNHIFDYNYLLCEYFDNKASDNINYDKVDILVGWSGFSRKCFIKAKKFNCIKILERGSSHIKFQHKILTDEYKSLGIKPNVPSSQMIKKEIEEYDLADFICVPSQYVKETFIKYGIKKDKIIKIPYGVDLKEFCVVESKKRKDNKFRIISTGSISVRKGSHYLLEAFKELSLPNSELIFVGSFDPDFKKIIKRYSNIKNIRFIKKQKQELLRNFYNDSDIFVICSIEEGLAMVQAQAMACGLPVICTTNTGGSEIIDDNINGYIIPIKDTQSLKDRIKKLYNDRRKLKQMSKSAYEKANNELSWEKYGDRMLNTYRGLLKTKKNI
;
A
#
# COMPACT_ATOMS: atom_id res chain seq x y z
N MET A 1 -2.53 -16.80 23.02
CA MET A 1 -1.75 -15.89 22.13
C MET A 1 -2.18 -14.46 22.41
N LYS A 2 -1.22 -13.60 22.76
CA LYS A 2 -1.41 -12.17 23.04
C LYS A 2 -0.55 -11.37 22.06
N ILE A 3 -1.17 -10.50 21.27
CA ILE A 3 -0.52 -9.76 20.18
C ILE A 3 -0.61 -8.27 20.45
N SER A 4 0.52 -7.59 20.41
CA SER A 4 0.59 -6.12 20.44
C SER A 4 1.06 -5.57 19.11
N ILE A 5 0.46 -4.45 18.68
CA ILE A 5 0.72 -3.80 17.39
C ILE A 5 1.29 -2.41 17.62
N ILE A 6 2.34 -2.05 16.86
CA ILE A 6 2.98 -0.73 16.87
C ILE A 6 2.95 -0.16 15.46
N VAL A 7 2.28 0.97 15.26
CA VAL A 7 2.15 1.58 13.93
C VAL A 7 2.12 3.10 14.01
N GLY A 8 3.11 3.76 13.48
CA GLY A 8 3.19 5.23 13.42
C GLY A 8 2.34 5.87 12.30
N GLY A 9 1.27 5.19 11.88
CA GLY A 9 0.35 5.63 10.83
C GLY A 9 -0.91 4.77 10.81
N LYS A 10 -1.67 4.83 9.70
CA LYS A 10 -2.86 3.98 9.51
C LYS A 10 -2.50 2.65 8.85
N PHE A 11 -1.93 2.71 7.66
CA PHE A 11 -1.64 1.56 6.81
C PHE A 11 -2.78 0.52 6.82
N HIS A 12 -2.45 -0.78 6.67
CA HIS A 12 -3.36 -1.91 6.88
C HIS A 12 -3.40 -2.41 8.34
N ALA A 13 -2.69 -1.74 9.24
CA ALA A 13 -2.57 -2.13 10.66
C ALA A 13 -3.92 -2.19 11.38
N PHE A 14 -4.85 -1.30 11.01
CA PHE A 14 -6.16 -1.27 11.66
C PHE A 14 -7.04 -2.43 11.22
N ASN A 15 -6.91 -2.86 9.96
CA ASN A 15 -7.56 -4.06 9.47
C ASN A 15 -6.98 -5.31 10.15
N LEU A 16 -5.65 -5.39 10.30
CA LEU A 16 -5.01 -6.46 11.07
C LEU A 16 -5.49 -6.47 12.52
N ALA A 17 -5.51 -5.30 13.19
CA ALA A 17 -5.99 -5.17 14.57
C ALA A 17 -7.45 -5.62 14.72
N GLU A 18 -8.32 -5.30 13.76
CA GLU A 18 -9.70 -5.77 13.72
C GLU A 18 -9.79 -7.30 13.70
N GLN A 19 -9.07 -7.95 12.78
CA GLN A 19 -9.10 -9.41 12.63
C GLN A 19 -8.56 -10.12 13.88
N ILE A 20 -7.45 -9.62 14.44
CA ILE A 20 -6.86 -10.12 15.68
C ILE A 20 -7.84 -9.93 16.88
N ASN A 21 -8.50 -8.76 16.94
CA ASN A 21 -9.43 -8.42 18.00
C ASN A 21 -10.72 -9.27 17.95
N LYS A 22 -11.26 -9.56 16.76
CA LYS A 22 -12.39 -10.50 16.57
C LYS A 22 -12.13 -11.87 17.19
N LYS A 23 -10.90 -12.33 17.17
CA LYS A 23 -10.48 -13.62 17.79
C LYS A 23 -9.98 -13.45 19.23
N LYS A 24 -10.14 -12.26 19.85
CA LYS A 24 -9.73 -11.92 21.24
C LYS A 24 -8.23 -12.03 21.53
N TYR A 25 -7.37 -11.99 20.51
CA TYR A 25 -5.91 -12.06 20.67
C TYR A 25 -5.22 -10.69 20.77
N LEU A 26 -5.92 -9.59 20.41
CA LEU A 26 -5.35 -8.25 20.52
C LEU A 26 -5.19 -7.85 21.99
N GLN A 27 -3.93 -7.68 22.42
CA GLN A 27 -3.56 -7.16 23.74
C GLN A 27 -3.59 -5.64 23.73
N GLN A 28 -2.89 -5.02 22.78
CA GLN A 28 -2.73 -3.57 22.68
C GLN A 28 -2.44 -3.16 21.22
N ILE A 29 -2.86 -1.96 20.85
CA ILE A 29 -2.37 -1.26 19.66
C ILE A 29 -1.86 0.14 20.04
N ILE A 30 -0.63 0.45 19.63
CA ILE A 30 -0.02 1.78 19.78
C ILE A 30 0.01 2.43 18.40
N THR A 31 -0.58 3.62 18.27
CA THR A 31 -0.70 4.30 16.99
C THR A 31 -0.60 5.82 17.14
N SER A 32 -0.28 6.52 16.06
CA SER A 32 -0.33 7.98 16.01
C SER A 32 -1.74 8.55 15.78
N TYR A 33 -2.73 7.70 15.50
CA TYR A 33 -4.11 8.12 15.23
C TYR A 33 -4.94 8.21 16.52
N PRO A 34 -5.98 9.09 16.56
CA PRO A 34 -6.91 9.18 17.68
C PRO A 34 -7.63 7.88 17.97
N LYS A 35 -7.89 7.57 19.26
CA LYS A 35 -8.62 6.36 19.69
C LYS A 35 -9.99 6.22 19.00
N SER A 36 -10.69 7.31 18.74
CA SER A 36 -11.97 7.33 18.03
C SER A 36 -11.90 6.75 16.63
N TYR A 37 -10.75 6.86 15.98
CA TYR A 37 -10.56 6.36 14.62
C TYR A 37 -10.60 4.84 14.53
N LEU A 38 -10.18 4.14 15.59
CA LEU A 38 -10.19 2.67 15.64
C LEU A 38 -11.54 2.10 16.09
N LYS A 39 -12.49 2.96 16.52
CA LYS A 39 -13.83 2.51 16.93
C LYS A 39 -14.53 1.75 15.79
N LYS A 40 -14.40 2.21 14.55
CA LYS A 40 -14.99 1.56 13.38
C LYS A 40 -14.42 0.17 13.06
N TYR A 41 -13.24 -0.17 13.61
CA TYR A 41 -12.61 -1.49 13.53
C TYR A 41 -12.92 -2.37 14.75
N GLY A 42 -13.89 -2.00 15.56
CA GLY A 42 -14.32 -2.79 16.73
C GLY A 42 -13.28 -2.91 17.85
N VAL A 43 -12.22 -2.07 17.85
CA VAL A 43 -11.19 -2.13 18.88
C VAL A 43 -11.59 -1.29 20.09
N ASN A 44 -11.59 -1.90 21.27
CA ASN A 44 -11.92 -1.22 22.51
C ASN A 44 -10.87 -0.15 22.88
N LYS A 45 -11.32 1.00 23.39
CA LYS A 45 -10.47 2.15 23.72
C LYS A 45 -9.37 1.84 24.73
N ASN A 46 -9.58 0.90 25.65
CA ASN A 46 -8.57 0.49 26.67
C ASN A 46 -7.38 -0.25 26.05
N LYS A 47 -7.56 -0.85 24.86
CA LYS A 47 -6.48 -1.51 24.13
C LYS A 47 -5.70 -0.54 23.25
N ILE A 48 -6.07 0.74 23.19
CA ILE A 48 -5.48 1.71 22.28
C ILE A 48 -4.66 2.73 23.06
N TYR A 49 -3.38 2.85 22.72
CA TYR A 49 -2.53 3.96 23.12
C TYR A 49 -2.25 4.85 21.91
N SER A 50 -2.57 6.16 22.04
CA SER A 50 -2.50 7.10 20.92
C SER A 50 -1.42 8.15 21.14
N ILE A 51 -0.47 8.27 20.21
CA ILE A 51 0.61 9.28 20.20
C ILE A 51 0.27 10.34 19.14
N ILE A 52 -0.82 11.08 19.38
CA ILE A 52 -1.44 12.02 18.42
C ILE A 52 -0.49 13.16 18.02
N LEU A 53 0.39 13.58 18.93
CA LEU A 53 1.30 14.71 18.70
C LEU A 53 2.15 14.51 17.44
N LYS A 54 2.55 13.27 17.12
CA LYS A 54 3.27 12.94 15.88
C LYS A 54 2.49 13.39 14.64
N GLU A 55 1.17 13.14 14.57
CA GLU A 55 0.35 13.53 13.40
C GLU A 55 0.10 15.04 13.35
N ILE A 56 -0.01 15.69 14.52
CA ILE A 56 -0.17 17.15 14.60
C ILE A 56 1.09 17.83 14.07
N LEU A 57 2.25 17.42 14.56
CA LEU A 57 3.54 17.96 14.11
C LEU A 57 3.80 17.68 12.61
N LEU A 58 3.46 16.50 12.13
CA LEU A 58 3.58 16.16 10.70
C LEU A 58 2.75 17.11 9.83
N LYS A 59 1.51 17.42 10.24
CA LYS A 59 0.66 18.36 9.52
C LYS A 59 1.22 19.79 9.53
N ILE A 60 1.80 20.21 10.65
CA ILE A 60 2.44 21.54 10.78
C ILE A 60 3.66 21.61 9.86
N PHE A 61 4.57 20.64 9.95
CA PHE A 61 5.81 20.63 9.16
C PHE A 61 5.54 20.52 7.66
N ASN A 62 4.54 19.75 7.24
CA ASN A 62 4.13 19.67 5.84
C ASN A 62 3.60 21.01 5.26
N LYS A 63 3.15 21.94 6.12
CA LYS A 63 2.75 23.29 5.68
C LYS A 63 3.95 24.24 5.55
N ILE A 64 5.05 23.97 6.24
CA ILE A 64 6.24 24.81 6.26
C ILE A 64 7.30 24.21 5.31
N ASN A 65 7.13 24.45 4.02
CA ASN A 65 7.98 23.88 2.95
C ASN A 65 9.49 24.08 3.17
N PHE A 66 9.91 25.14 3.86
CA PHE A 66 11.30 25.46 4.13
C PHE A 66 11.99 24.44 5.06
N LEU A 67 11.26 23.85 6.01
CA LEU A 67 11.83 22.91 7.00
C LEU A 67 12.37 21.62 6.36
N ASN A 68 11.80 21.19 5.23
CA ASN A 68 12.28 20.02 4.48
C ASN A 68 13.73 20.16 3.97
N HIS A 69 14.23 21.40 3.90
CA HIS A 69 15.60 21.68 3.43
C HIS A 69 16.64 21.73 4.55
N ILE A 70 16.18 21.87 5.81
CA ILE A 70 17.05 22.04 6.98
C ILE A 70 17.30 20.70 7.68
N PHE A 71 16.26 19.88 7.86
CA PHE A 71 16.38 18.61 8.57
C PHE A 71 15.29 17.61 8.15
N ASP A 72 15.57 16.32 8.31
CA ASP A 72 14.60 15.25 8.05
C ASP A 72 13.60 15.13 9.21
N TYR A 73 12.58 15.97 9.20
CA TYR A 73 11.54 15.93 10.22
C TYR A 73 10.73 14.62 10.19
N ASN A 74 10.66 13.92 9.04
CA ASN A 74 9.99 12.62 8.97
C ASN A 74 10.74 11.59 9.83
N TYR A 75 12.07 11.53 9.72
CA TYR A 75 12.89 10.69 10.57
C TYR A 75 12.72 11.05 12.04
N LEU A 76 12.77 12.34 12.40
CA LEU A 76 12.63 12.80 13.79
C LEU A 76 11.27 12.43 14.38
N LEU A 77 10.19 12.56 13.61
CA LEU A 77 8.85 12.17 14.04
C LEU A 77 8.69 10.65 14.19
N CYS A 78 9.38 9.86 13.36
CA CYS A 78 9.43 8.41 13.52
C CYS A 78 10.21 8.01 14.80
N GLU A 79 11.33 8.67 15.10
CA GLU A 79 12.09 8.47 16.34
C GLU A 79 11.28 8.86 17.58
N TYR A 80 10.61 10.02 17.54
CA TYR A 80 9.73 10.45 18.62
C TYR A 80 8.62 9.43 18.90
N PHE A 81 7.95 8.94 17.84
CA PHE A 81 6.91 7.93 17.97
C PHE A 81 7.46 6.63 18.57
N ASP A 82 8.57 6.11 18.04
CA ASP A 82 9.18 4.86 18.45
C ASP A 82 9.61 4.90 19.92
N ASN A 83 10.24 6.01 20.38
CA ASN A 83 10.58 6.23 21.77
C ASN A 83 9.35 6.15 22.68
N LYS A 84 8.30 6.95 22.37
CA LYS A 84 7.07 6.97 23.17
C LYS A 84 6.34 5.63 23.14
N ALA A 85 6.32 4.94 21.99
CA ALA A 85 5.73 3.61 21.87
C ALA A 85 6.47 2.60 22.74
N SER A 86 7.81 2.62 22.73
CA SER A 86 8.63 1.70 23.49
C SER A 86 8.42 1.77 25.00
N ASP A 87 8.03 2.94 25.52
CA ASP A 87 7.77 3.15 26.94
C ASP A 87 6.36 2.71 27.37
N ASN A 88 5.46 2.48 26.39
CA ASN A 88 4.05 2.21 26.66
C ASN A 88 3.60 0.80 26.24
N ILE A 89 4.52 -0.09 25.90
CA ILE A 89 4.24 -1.52 25.64
C ILE A 89 4.36 -2.29 26.96
N ASN A 90 3.35 -3.13 27.23
CA ASN A 90 3.43 -4.10 28.31
C ASN A 90 4.07 -5.40 27.76
N TYR A 91 5.39 -5.44 27.74
CA TYR A 91 6.17 -6.53 27.12
C TYR A 91 5.95 -7.89 27.80
N ASP A 92 5.73 -7.94 29.12
CA ASP A 92 5.51 -9.18 29.87
C ASP A 92 4.22 -9.92 29.45
N LYS A 93 3.30 -9.18 28.82
CA LYS A 93 2.01 -9.71 28.40
C LYS A 93 1.90 -9.91 26.88
N VAL A 94 3.03 -10.06 26.19
CA VAL A 94 3.06 -10.13 24.71
C VAL A 94 3.74 -11.40 24.24
N ASP A 95 3.04 -12.24 23.49
CA ASP A 95 3.65 -13.39 22.79
C ASP A 95 4.24 -12.97 21.44
N ILE A 96 3.56 -12.05 20.74
CA ILE A 96 3.97 -11.53 19.42
C ILE A 96 3.86 -10.00 19.40
N LEU A 97 4.97 -9.35 19.10
CA LEU A 97 5.08 -7.92 18.90
C LEU A 97 5.17 -7.62 17.41
N VAL A 98 4.12 -7.01 16.84
CA VAL A 98 4.05 -6.64 15.42
C VAL A 98 4.35 -5.16 15.30
N GLY A 99 5.45 -4.82 14.64
CA GLY A 99 5.89 -3.45 14.42
C GLY A 99 5.88 -3.07 12.95
N TRP A 100 5.63 -1.80 12.63
CA TRP A 100 5.75 -1.26 11.29
C TRP A 100 7.14 -0.65 11.05
N SER A 101 7.70 -0.91 9.89
CA SER A 101 8.99 -0.38 9.44
C SER A 101 9.04 1.16 9.57
N GLY A 102 10.15 1.66 10.10
CA GLY A 102 10.37 3.06 10.44
C GLY A 102 9.88 3.48 11.83
N PHE A 103 9.18 2.60 12.57
CA PHE A 103 8.52 2.94 13.84
C PHE A 103 8.81 1.98 15.00
N SER A 104 9.73 1.02 14.85
CA SER A 104 9.77 -0.13 15.75
C SER A 104 11.15 -0.46 16.30
N ARG A 105 12.20 0.29 15.97
CA ARG A 105 13.59 0.02 16.38
C ARG A 105 13.75 -0.04 17.89
N LYS A 106 13.32 1.02 18.60
CA LYS A 106 13.41 1.10 20.07
C LYS A 106 12.53 0.05 20.74
N CYS A 107 11.34 -0.16 20.20
CA CYS A 107 10.43 -1.20 20.68
C CYS A 107 11.06 -2.59 20.58
N PHE A 108 11.72 -2.91 19.47
CA PHE A 108 12.37 -4.20 19.28
C PHE A 108 13.64 -4.37 20.12
N ILE A 109 14.41 -3.29 20.35
CA ILE A 109 15.54 -3.32 21.28
C ILE A 109 15.08 -3.67 22.70
N LYS A 110 14.03 -3.00 23.21
CA LYS A 110 13.47 -3.34 24.53
C LYS A 110 12.91 -4.76 24.56
N ALA A 111 12.24 -5.20 23.50
CA ALA A 111 11.64 -6.52 23.37
C ALA A 111 12.67 -7.68 23.45
N LYS A 112 13.97 -7.44 23.22
CA LYS A 112 15.03 -8.46 23.37
C LYS A 112 15.10 -9.05 24.78
N LYS A 113 14.67 -8.29 25.80
CA LYS A 113 14.68 -8.74 27.21
C LYS A 113 13.50 -9.63 27.57
N PHE A 114 12.56 -9.82 26.63
CA PHE A 114 11.30 -10.53 26.85
C PHE A 114 11.14 -11.69 25.86
N ASN A 115 10.40 -12.70 26.27
CA ASN A 115 10.20 -13.90 25.46
C ASN A 115 9.04 -13.70 24.44
N CYS A 116 9.11 -12.68 23.59
CA CYS A 116 8.14 -12.46 22.51
C CYS A 116 8.78 -12.59 21.13
N ILE A 117 7.96 -12.93 20.12
CA ILE A 117 8.38 -12.94 18.70
C ILE A 117 8.20 -11.53 18.15
N LYS A 118 9.24 -10.98 17.51
CA LYS A 118 9.23 -9.67 16.87
C LYS A 118 8.99 -9.83 15.37
N ILE A 119 7.85 -9.34 14.87
CA ILE A 119 7.49 -9.36 13.45
C ILE A 119 7.45 -7.93 12.94
N LEU A 120 8.21 -7.65 11.89
CA LEU A 120 8.23 -6.35 11.23
C LEU A 120 7.34 -6.37 9.98
N GLU A 121 6.33 -5.52 9.93
CA GLU A 121 5.52 -5.28 8.73
C GLU A 121 6.22 -4.29 7.80
N ARG A 122 6.47 -4.71 6.57
CA ARG A 122 7.03 -3.85 5.53
C ARG A 122 6.16 -3.86 4.28
N GLY A 123 5.45 -2.76 4.06
CA GLY A 123 4.49 -2.61 2.98
C GLY A 123 5.06 -2.11 1.65
N SER A 124 6.39 -2.01 1.52
CA SER A 124 7.11 -1.58 0.31
C SER A 124 8.33 -2.47 0.09
N SER A 125 9.03 -2.33 -1.03
CA SER A 125 10.29 -3.02 -1.29
C SER A 125 11.35 -2.73 -0.22
N HIS A 126 12.43 -3.51 -0.17
CA HIS A 126 13.56 -3.24 0.72
C HIS A 126 14.04 -1.81 0.58
N ILE A 127 14.30 -1.10 1.69
CA ILE A 127 14.52 0.35 1.70
C ILE A 127 15.64 0.82 0.75
N LYS A 128 16.75 0.05 0.66
CA LYS A 128 17.84 0.34 -0.28
C LYS A 128 17.40 0.16 -1.75
N PHE A 129 16.57 -0.86 -2.01
CA PHE A 129 16.01 -1.06 -3.35
C PHE A 129 15.08 0.10 -3.73
N GLN A 130 14.17 0.46 -2.82
CA GLN A 130 13.25 1.59 -2.99
C GLN A 130 14.02 2.89 -3.26
N HIS A 131 15.03 3.19 -2.45
CA HIS A 131 15.87 4.36 -2.62
C HIS A 131 16.54 4.38 -4.00
N LYS A 132 17.15 3.28 -4.42
CA LYS A 132 17.85 3.17 -5.70
C LYS A 132 16.91 3.37 -6.88
N ILE A 133 15.85 2.56 -6.97
CA ILE A 133 14.96 2.57 -8.15
C ILE A 133 14.25 3.91 -8.33
N LEU A 134 13.87 4.56 -7.22
CA LEU A 134 13.27 5.89 -7.27
C LEU A 134 14.29 6.97 -7.61
N THR A 135 15.51 6.90 -7.06
CA THR A 135 16.58 7.84 -7.42
C THR A 135 16.87 7.79 -8.91
N ASP A 136 16.97 6.59 -9.48
CA ASP A 136 17.23 6.40 -10.91
C ASP A 136 16.07 6.98 -11.75
N GLU A 137 14.82 6.79 -11.31
CA GLU A 137 13.65 7.34 -12.00
C GLU A 137 13.58 8.87 -11.95
N TYR A 138 13.79 9.46 -10.78
CA TYR A 138 13.81 10.93 -10.65
C TYR A 138 14.92 11.56 -11.49
N LYS A 139 16.11 10.93 -11.53
CA LYS A 139 17.24 11.39 -12.37
C LYS A 139 16.90 11.34 -13.85
N SER A 140 16.26 10.27 -14.34
CA SER A 140 15.87 10.15 -15.75
C SER A 140 14.87 11.23 -16.19
N LEU A 141 14.08 11.75 -15.24
CA LEU A 141 13.14 12.86 -15.48
C LEU A 141 13.75 14.25 -15.31
N GLY A 142 15.02 14.35 -14.89
CA GLY A 142 15.70 15.62 -14.63
C GLY A 142 15.17 16.37 -13.41
N ILE A 143 14.65 15.66 -12.40
CA ILE A 143 14.10 16.26 -11.17
C ILE A 143 14.85 15.76 -9.93
N LYS A 144 14.89 16.61 -8.89
CA LYS A 144 15.51 16.27 -7.61
C LYS A 144 14.80 15.05 -7.00
N PRO A 145 15.52 14.00 -6.60
CA PRO A 145 14.93 12.82 -5.99
C PRO A 145 14.22 13.14 -4.67
N ASN A 146 13.00 12.61 -4.54
CA ASN A 146 12.25 12.58 -3.29
C ASN A 146 12.21 11.11 -2.81
N VAL A 147 13.21 10.73 -2.03
CA VAL A 147 13.51 9.36 -1.63
C VAL A 147 13.81 9.30 -0.14
N PRO A 148 13.76 8.12 0.50
CA PRO A 148 14.13 7.98 1.91
C PRO A 148 15.54 8.51 2.20
N SER A 149 15.68 9.23 3.31
CA SER A 149 16.98 9.75 3.76
C SER A 149 17.92 8.64 4.24
N SER A 150 19.22 8.96 4.33
CA SER A 150 20.22 8.03 4.85
C SER A 150 19.94 7.60 6.30
N GLN A 151 19.42 8.52 7.11
CA GLN A 151 19.02 8.23 8.50
C GLN A 151 17.86 7.25 8.55
N MET A 152 16.83 7.43 7.71
CA MET A 152 15.70 6.50 7.61
C MET A 152 16.15 5.13 7.08
N ILE A 153 17.02 5.10 6.08
CA ILE A 153 17.59 3.86 5.54
C ILE A 153 18.33 3.08 6.65
N LYS A 154 19.19 3.76 7.42
CA LYS A 154 19.91 3.14 8.54
C LYS A 154 18.95 2.57 9.56
N LYS A 155 17.94 3.36 9.99
CA LYS A 155 16.93 2.93 10.96
C LYS A 155 16.18 1.68 10.51
N GLU A 156 15.69 1.64 9.27
CA GLU A 156 14.93 0.50 8.78
C GLU A 156 15.79 -0.76 8.64
N ILE A 157 17.07 -0.64 8.26
CA ILE A 157 17.99 -1.77 8.22
C ILE A 157 18.21 -2.34 9.63
N GLU A 158 18.41 -1.48 10.63
CA GLU A 158 18.50 -1.91 12.02
C GLU A 158 17.22 -2.64 12.49
N GLU A 159 16.03 -2.17 12.04
CA GLU A 159 14.77 -2.85 12.32
C GLU A 159 14.68 -4.23 11.65
N TYR A 160 15.20 -4.38 10.40
CA TYR A 160 15.26 -5.66 9.71
C TYR A 160 16.13 -6.67 10.48
N ASP A 161 17.26 -6.23 11.06
CA ASP A 161 18.14 -7.08 11.84
C ASP A 161 17.52 -7.48 13.19
N LEU A 162 16.84 -6.54 13.85
CA LEU A 162 16.21 -6.73 15.17
C LEU A 162 14.98 -7.64 15.13
N ALA A 163 14.25 -7.67 14.01
CA ALA A 163 13.09 -8.50 13.85
C ALA A 163 13.46 -9.99 13.76
N ASP A 164 12.62 -10.87 14.34
CA ASP A 164 12.75 -12.31 14.12
C ASP A 164 12.21 -12.70 12.74
N PHE A 165 11.13 -12.03 12.30
CA PHE A 165 10.54 -12.20 10.98
C PHE A 165 10.14 -10.86 10.36
N ILE A 166 10.15 -10.80 9.03
CA ILE A 166 9.70 -9.65 8.24
C ILE A 166 8.50 -10.09 7.41
N CYS A 167 7.34 -9.48 7.65
CA CYS A 167 6.13 -9.73 6.89
C CYS A 167 6.01 -8.75 5.72
N VAL A 168 5.85 -9.30 4.52
CA VAL A 168 5.79 -8.56 3.26
C VAL A 168 4.55 -8.95 2.45
N PRO A 169 3.98 -8.04 1.62
CA PRO A 169 2.70 -8.29 0.97
C PRO A 169 2.81 -9.04 -0.36
N SER A 170 3.99 -9.18 -0.95
CA SER A 170 4.12 -9.76 -2.30
C SER A 170 5.45 -10.45 -2.54
N GLN A 171 5.48 -11.31 -3.56
CA GLN A 171 6.69 -11.99 -4.03
C GLN A 171 7.73 -10.98 -4.53
N TYR A 172 7.29 -9.95 -5.25
CA TYR A 172 8.16 -8.85 -5.67
C TYR A 172 8.91 -8.23 -4.48
N VAL A 173 8.20 -7.89 -3.40
CA VAL A 173 8.84 -7.35 -2.20
C VAL A 173 9.80 -8.37 -1.58
N LYS A 174 9.37 -9.62 -1.42
CA LYS A 174 10.21 -10.71 -0.89
C LYS A 174 11.52 -10.84 -1.64
N GLU A 175 11.50 -10.80 -2.96
CA GLU A 175 12.69 -10.86 -3.80
C GLU A 175 13.64 -9.68 -3.59
N THR A 176 13.10 -8.47 -3.34
CA THR A 176 13.95 -7.32 -3.02
C THR A 176 14.69 -7.50 -1.70
N PHE A 177 14.07 -8.12 -0.69
CA PHE A 177 14.71 -8.42 0.59
C PHE A 177 15.81 -9.49 0.43
N ILE A 178 15.52 -10.57 -0.31
CA ILE A 178 16.51 -11.63 -0.60
C ILE A 178 17.71 -11.04 -1.35
N LYS A 179 17.47 -10.18 -2.35
CA LYS A 179 18.52 -9.50 -3.11
C LYS A 179 19.46 -8.66 -2.23
N TYR A 180 18.98 -8.15 -1.12
CA TYR A 180 19.78 -7.38 -0.15
C TYR A 180 20.23 -8.22 1.07
N GLY A 181 20.24 -9.56 0.94
CA GLY A 181 20.89 -10.47 1.88
C GLY A 181 20.03 -10.94 3.05
N ILE A 182 18.74 -10.62 3.09
CA ILE A 182 17.84 -11.15 4.10
C ILE A 182 17.51 -12.62 3.78
N LYS A 183 17.70 -13.51 4.75
CA LYS A 183 17.44 -14.94 4.61
C LYS A 183 15.96 -15.19 4.27
N LYS A 184 15.70 -16.14 3.36
CA LYS A 184 14.36 -16.47 2.84
C LYS A 184 13.38 -16.93 3.93
N ASP A 185 13.86 -17.64 4.92
CA ASP A 185 13.11 -18.17 6.07
C ASP A 185 12.70 -17.09 7.07
N LYS A 186 13.42 -15.96 7.10
CA LYS A 186 13.05 -14.78 7.88
C LYS A 186 11.87 -13.99 7.25
N ILE A 187 11.51 -14.26 5.99
CA ILE A 187 10.52 -13.47 5.26
C ILE A 187 9.20 -14.21 5.12
N ILE A 188 8.16 -13.68 5.72
CA ILE A 188 6.77 -14.13 5.63
C ILE A 188 6.08 -13.34 4.53
N LYS A 189 5.42 -14.02 3.57
CA LYS A 189 4.66 -13.36 2.51
C LYS A 189 3.17 -13.55 2.73
N ILE A 190 2.42 -12.45 2.94
CA ILE A 190 0.97 -12.48 3.11
C ILE A 190 0.34 -11.28 2.39
N PRO A 191 -0.37 -11.52 1.27
CA PRO A 191 -1.06 -10.47 0.52
C PRO A 191 -2.20 -9.84 1.32
N TYR A 192 -2.40 -8.53 1.13
CA TYR A 192 -3.46 -7.75 1.81
C TYR A 192 -4.85 -8.14 1.35
N GLY A 193 -5.85 -7.70 2.14
CA GLY A 193 -7.26 -7.82 1.81
C GLY A 193 -7.88 -6.52 1.30
N VAL A 194 -9.16 -6.62 0.97
CA VAL A 194 -10.04 -5.51 0.61
C VAL A 194 -11.35 -5.58 1.41
N ASP A 195 -11.97 -4.43 1.66
CA ASP A 195 -13.30 -4.36 2.26
C ASP A 195 -14.37 -4.57 1.17
N LEU A 196 -14.90 -5.78 1.10
CA LEU A 196 -15.92 -6.18 0.11
C LEU A 196 -17.31 -5.57 0.37
N LYS A 197 -17.55 -5.00 1.56
CA LYS A 197 -18.77 -4.24 1.85
C LYS A 197 -18.68 -2.83 1.32
N GLU A 198 -17.49 -2.25 1.39
CA GLU A 198 -17.22 -0.90 0.91
C GLU A 198 -17.02 -0.89 -0.61
N PHE A 199 -16.28 -1.88 -1.15
CA PHE A 199 -15.99 -2.03 -2.57
C PHE A 199 -16.75 -3.21 -3.16
N CYS A 200 -17.76 -2.92 -3.95
CA CYS A 200 -18.60 -3.92 -4.63
C CYS A 200 -19.17 -3.32 -5.92
N VAL A 201 -19.62 -4.18 -6.79
CA VAL A 201 -20.42 -3.77 -7.96
C VAL A 201 -21.74 -3.19 -7.49
N VAL A 202 -22.10 -2.02 -8.02
CA VAL A 202 -23.39 -1.37 -7.77
C VAL A 202 -24.22 -1.40 -9.06
N GLU A 203 -25.30 -2.14 -9.05
CA GLU A 203 -26.17 -2.32 -10.24
C GLU A 203 -26.92 -1.06 -10.68
N SER A 204 -26.93 -0.03 -9.86
CA SER A 204 -27.70 1.18 -10.10
C SER A 204 -26.98 2.20 -10.95
N LYS A 205 -27.21 2.22 -12.20
CA LYS A 205 -26.97 3.22 -13.22
C LYS A 205 -26.12 2.67 -14.36
N LYS A 206 -26.80 2.06 -15.32
CA LYS A 206 -26.23 1.98 -16.67
C LYS A 206 -25.82 3.40 -17.08
N ARG A 207 -24.52 3.59 -17.31
CA ARG A 207 -24.01 4.85 -17.84
C ARG A 207 -24.78 5.18 -19.11
N LYS A 208 -25.20 6.44 -19.26
CA LYS A 208 -25.92 6.92 -20.44
C LYS A 208 -24.97 7.19 -21.62
N ASP A 209 -23.66 7.28 -21.34
CA ASP A 209 -22.62 7.48 -22.34
C ASP A 209 -21.86 6.18 -22.66
N ASN A 210 -21.30 6.10 -23.85
CA ASN A 210 -20.54 4.96 -24.36
C ASN A 210 -19.01 5.21 -24.23
N LYS A 211 -18.57 6.15 -23.35
CA LYS A 211 -17.15 6.45 -23.17
C LYS A 211 -16.41 5.28 -22.56
N PHE A 212 -15.19 5.05 -23.06
CA PHE A 212 -14.24 4.13 -22.44
C PHE A 212 -13.45 4.87 -21.36
N ARG A 213 -13.65 4.50 -20.10
CA ARG A 213 -13.00 5.16 -18.96
C ARG A 213 -11.89 4.34 -18.37
N ILE A 214 -10.72 4.96 -18.31
CA ILE A 214 -9.54 4.47 -17.63
C ILE A 214 -9.44 5.21 -16.30
N ILE A 215 -9.34 4.50 -15.19
CA ILE A 215 -9.16 5.12 -13.87
C ILE A 215 -7.84 4.71 -13.22
N SER A 216 -7.22 5.68 -12.55
CA SER A 216 -6.07 5.47 -11.65
C SER A 216 -6.32 6.20 -10.35
N THR A 217 -6.09 5.54 -9.19
CA THR A 217 -6.37 6.13 -7.88
C THR A 217 -5.15 6.10 -6.96
N GLY A 218 -5.02 7.12 -6.11
CA GLY A 218 -3.90 7.30 -5.20
C GLY A 218 -3.13 8.60 -5.44
N SER A 219 -1.87 8.70 -4.99
CA SER A 219 -1.06 9.87 -5.31
C SER A 219 -0.70 9.91 -6.79
N ILE A 220 -0.73 11.11 -7.37
CA ILE A 220 -0.28 11.35 -8.75
C ILE A 220 1.18 11.77 -8.64
N SER A 221 2.09 10.85 -8.93
CA SER A 221 3.50 10.98 -8.57
C SER A 221 4.42 10.19 -9.51
N VAL A 222 5.71 10.49 -9.44
CA VAL A 222 6.77 9.74 -10.12
C VAL A 222 6.79 8.30 -9.66
N ARG A 223 6.75 8.05 -8.36
CA ARG A 223 6.71 6.70 -7.78
C ARG A 223 5.56 5.86 -8.33
N LYS A 224 4.39 6.47 -8.53
CA LYS A 224 3.21 5.80 -9.10
C LYS A 224 3.27 5.67 -10.63
N GLY A 225 4.32 6.15 -11.28
CA GLY A 225 4.46 6.08 -12.72
C GLY A 225 3.35 6.81 -13.49
N SER A 226 2.74 7.83 -12.88
CA SER A 226 1.60 8.54 -13.46
C SER A 226 1.93 9.18 -14.81
N HIS A 227 3.19 9.53 -15.05
CA HIS A 227 3.67 10.06 -16.33
C HIS A 227 3.64 9.02 -17.45
N TYR A 228 3.89 7.73 -17.17
CA TYR A 228 3.76 6.66 -18.17
C TYR A 228 2.31 6.47 -18.62
N LEU A 229 1.36 6.53 -17.69
CA LEU A 229 -0.06 6.45 -18.04
C LEU A 229 -0.53 7.68 -18.83
N LEU A 230 -0.05 8.87 -18.47
CA LEU A 230 -0.34 10.11 -19.21
C LEU A 230 0.21 10.03 -20.64
N GLU A 231 1.46 9.56 -20.81
CA GLU A 231 2.07 9.43 -22.13
C GLU A 231 1.34 8.38 -22.98
N ALA A 232 1.05 7.20 -22.40
CA ALA A 232 0.31 6.15 -23.09
C ALA A 232 -1.08 6.64 -23.56
N PHE A 233 -1.81 7.36 -22.72
CA PHE A 233 -3.12 7.88 -23.05
C PHE A 233 -3.07 8.93 -24.16
N LYS A 234 -2.06 9.83 -24.10
CA LYS A 234 -1.79 10.84 -25.13
C LYS A 234 -1.52 10.19 -26.48
N GLU A 235 -0.60 9.24 -26.54
CA GLU A 235 -0.18 8.58 -27.78
C GLU A 235 -1.30 7.70 -28.39
N LEU A 236 -2.10 7.05 -27.54
CA LEU A 236 -3.23 6.24 -27.99
C LEU A 236 -4.31 7.04 -28.69
N SER A 237 -4.57 8.27 -28.26
CA SER A 237 -5.60 9.17 -28.82
C SER A 237 -6.94 8.46 -29.13
N LEU A 238 -7.37 7.56 -28.24
CA LEU A 238 -8.57 6.73 -28.46
C LEU A 238 -9.83 7.60 -28.54
N PRO A 239 -10.65 7.46 -29.61
CA PRO A 239 -11.92 8.15 -29.70
C PRO A 239 -12.84 7.79 -28.54
N ASN A 240 -13.68 8.71 -28.11
CA ASN A 240 -14.68 8.48 -27.07
C ASN A 240 -14.11 7.82 -25.79
N SER A 241 -12.91 8.23 -25.39
CA SER A 241 -12.24 7.76 -24.18
C SER A 241 -11.99 8.89 -23.18
N GLU A 242 -11.80 8.51 -21.90
CA GLU A 242 -11.53 9.43 -20.80
C GLU A 242 -10.53 8.78 -19.82
N LEU A 243 -9.54 9.55 -19.36
CA LEU A 243 -8.63 9.16 -18.29
C LEU A 243 -8.96 9.92 -17.00
N ILE A 244 -9.21 9.20 -15.93
CA ILE A 244 -9.58 9.76 -14.64
C ILE A 244 -8.50 9.44 -13.60
N PHE A 245 -7.91 10.48 -13.02
CA PHE A 245 -7.08 10.36 -11.83
C PHE A 245 -7.86 10.82 -10.61
N VAL A 246 -7.92 9.98 -9.56
CA VAL A 246 -8.53 10.35 -8.27
C VAL A 246 -7.47 10.32 -7.18
N GLY A 247 -7.00 11.50 -6.76
CA GLY A 247 -5.96 11.59 -5.75
C GLY A 247 -5.34 12.97 -5.57
N SER A 248 -4.21 13.01 -4.88
CA SER A 248 -3.45 14.24 -4.68
C SER A 248 -2.19 14.23 -5.51
N PHE A 249 -1.82 15.38 -6.05
CA PHE A 249 -0.53 15.56 -6.68
C PHE A 249 0.58 15.61 -5.64
N ASP A 250 1.62 14.81 -5.85
CA ASP A 250 2.88 15.03 -5.15
C ASP A 250 3.52 16.33 -5.66
N PRO A 251 4.17 17.11 -4.79
CA PRO A 251 4.74 18.41 -5.18
C PRO A 251 5.65 18.34 -6.40
N ASP A 252 6.46 17.29 -6.51
CA ASP A 252 7.42 17.08 -7.58
C ASP A 252 6.74 16.85 -8.94
N PHE A 253 5.58 16.22 -8.92
CA PHE A 253 4.81 15.92 -10.13
C PHE A 253 4.19 17.15 -10.77
N LYS A 254 4.04 18.26 -10.04
CA LYS A 254 3.53 19.53 -10.57
C LYS A 254 4.35 20.09 -11.73
N LYS A 255 5.64 19.79 -11.77
CA LYS A 255 6.51 20.17 -12.90
C LYS A 255 6.27 19.30 -14.13
N ILE A 256 5.98 18.02 -13.90
CA ILE A 256 5.74 17.04 -14.97
C ILE A 256 4.39 17.27 -15.63
N ILE A 257 3.33 17.50 -14.84
CA ILE A 257 1.97 17.63 -15.36
C ILE A 257 1.80 18.75 -16.38
N LYS A 258 2.63 19.80 -16.33
CA LYS A 258 2.62 20.88 -17.31
C LYS A 258 2.87 20.40 -18.74
N ARG A 259 3.62 19.29 -18.92
CA ARG A 259 3.90 18.68 -20.23
C ARG A 259 2.66 18.04 -20.87
N TYR A 260 1.61 17.86 -20.09
CA TYR A 260 0.37 17.17 -20.48
C TYR A 260 -0.86 18.09 -20.42
N SER A 261 -0.66 19.40 -20.27
CA SER A 261 -1.75 20.39 -20.16
C SER A 261 -2.70 20.44 -21.36
N ASN A 262 -2.20 20.07 -22.54
CA ASN A 262 -2.94 20.14 -23.82
C ASN A 262 -3.72 18.85 -24.13
N ILE A 263 -3.67 17.81 -23.27
CA ILE A 263 -4.38 16.57 -23.52
C ILE A 263 -5.86 16.75 -23.14
N LYS A 264 -6.71 16.58 -24.11
CA LYS A 264 -8.18 16.55 -23.90
C LYS A 264 -8.59 15.24 -23.21
N ASN A 265 -9.74 15.25 -22.53
CA ASN A 265 -10.35 14.07 -21.93
C ASN A 265 -9.56 13.46 -20.74
N ILE A 266 -8.75 14.27 -20.04
CA ILE A 266 -8.19 13.89 -18.73
C ILE A 266 -8.91 14.65 -17.62
N ARG A 267 -9.32 13.92 -16.58
CA ARG A 267 -9.91 14.52 -15.38
C ARG A 267 -9.05 14.23 -14.16
N PHE A 268 -8.70 15.28 -13.44
CA PHE A 268 -8.02 15.19 -12.15
C PHE A 268 -9.01 15.52 -11.04
N ILE A 269 -9.34 14.51 -10.25
CA ILE A 269 -10.27 14.61 -9.12
C ILE A 269 -9.45 14.60 -7.83
N LYS A 270 -9.68 15.57 -6.96
CA LYS A 270 -9.02 15.66 -5.65
C LYS A 270 -9.25 14.36 -4.86
N LYS A 271 -8.37 14.08 -3.91
CA LYS A 271 -8.48 12.94 -2.99
C LYS A 271 -9.89 12.85 -2.42
N GLN A 272 -10.52 11.70 -2.60
CA GLN A 272 -11.85 11.39 -2.11
C GLN A 272 -11.81 10.56 -0.82
N LYS A 273 -12.91 10.57 -0.07
CA LYS A 273 -13.13 9.58 0.98
C LYS A 273 -13.24 8.19 0.35
N GLN A 274 -12.82 7.17 1.08
CA GLN A 274 -12.79 5.79 0.60
C GLN A 274 -14.17 5.32 0.12
N GLU A 275 -15.21 5.67 0.86
CA GLU A 275 -16.62 5.37 0.55
C GLU A 275 -17.09 5.90 -0.81
N LEU A 276 -16.50 7.01 -1.29
CA LEU A 276 -16.82 7.61 -2.58
C LEU A 276 -16.03 6.99 -3.74
N LEU A 277 -14.87 6.36 -3.47
CA LEU A 277 -14.03 5.76 -4.51
C LEU A 277 -14.77 4.65 -5.26
N ARG A 278 -15.63 3.90 -4.58
CA ARG A 278 -16.48 2.88 -5.20
C ARG A 278 -17.25 3.40 -6.39
N ASN A 279 -17.80 4.62 -6.31
CA ASN A 279 -18.59 5.19 -7.38
C ASN A 279 -17.73 5.46 -8.63
N PHE A 280 -16.48 5.94 -8.44
CA PHE A 280 -15.56 6.16 -9.55
C PHE A 280 -15.11 4.85 -10.18
N TYR A 281 -14.88 3.79 -9.39
CA TYR A 281 -14.59 2.48 -9.95
C TYR A 281 -15.78 1.94 -10.75
N ASN A 282 -16.99 1.96 -10.21
CA ASN A 282 -18.19 1.48 -10.90
C ASN A 282 -18.54 2.30 -12.17
N ASP A 283 -18.03 3.52 -12.27
CA ASP A 283 -18.22 4.40 -13.44
C ASP A 283 -17.06 4.28 -14.46
N SER A 284 -16.14 3.33 -14.28
CA SER A 284 -14.98 3.12 -15.14
C SER A 284 -15.00 1.74 -15.81
N ASP A 285 -14.16 1.54 -16.84
CA ASP A 285 -14.07 0.29 -17.58
C ASP A 285 -12.84 -0.53 -17.21
N ILE A 286 -11.70 0.13 -16.94
CA ILE A 286 -10.46 -0.51 -16.51
C ILE A 286 -9.75 0.33 -15.44
N PHE A 287 -9.03 -0.36 -14.55
CA PHE A 287 -8.12 0.27 -13.61
C PHE A 287 -6.68 0.12 -14.09
N VAL A 288 -5.90 1.21 -14.04
CA VAL A 288 -4.49 1.21 -14.45
C VAL A 288 -3.60 1.77 -13.36
N ILE A 289 -2.51 1.06 -13.05
CA ILE A 289 -1.46 1.50 -12.12
C ILE A 289 -0.08 1.15 -12.66
N CYS A 290 0.74 2.17 -12.90
CA CYS A 290 2.06 2.05 -13.53
C CYS A 290 3.20 2.24 -12.52
N SER A 291 3.01 1.89 -11.25
CA SER A 291 3.98 2.18 -10.19
C SER A 291 5.37 1.63 -10.51
N ILE A 292 6.38 2.46 -10.30
CA ILE A 292 7.80 2.11 -10.36
C ILE A 292 8.18 1.28 -9.13
N GLU A 293 7.55 1.59 -8.00
CA GLU A 293 7.76 0.90 -6.73
C GLU A 293 6.50 0.94 -5.87
N GLU A 294 6.10 -0.23 -5.37
CA GLU A 294 5.02 -0.45 -4.41
C GLU A 294 5.31 -1.75 -3.60
N GLY A 295 4.44 -2.06 -2.64
CA GLY A 295 4.47 -3.39 -2.00
C GLY A 295 3.40 -4.32 -2.57
N LEU A 296 2.16 -4.02 -2.22
CA LEU A 296 0.92 -4.47 -2.86
C LEU A 296 -0.05 -3.30 -2.79
N ALA A 297 -0.31 -2.70 -3.94
CA ALA A 297 -1.19 -1.54 -4.00
C ALA A 297 -2.65 -1.95 -3.77
N MET A 298 -3.18 -1.68 -2.58
CA MET A 298 -4.55 -2.08 -2.16
C MET A 298 -5.65 -1.61 -3.11
N VAL A 299 -5.40 -0.52 -3.84
CA VAL A 299 -6.33 0.02 -4.83
C VAL A 299 -6.62 -0.94 -5.99
N GLN A 300 -5.71 -1.89 -6.27
CA GLN A 300 -5.93 -2.95 -7.26
C GLN A 300 -7.05 -3.89 -6.81
N ALA A 301 -6.98 -4.40 -5.57
CA ALA A 301 -8.03 -5.25 -5.02
C ALA A 301 -9.36 -4.50 -4.88
N GLN A 302 -9.35 -3.19 -4.58
CA GLN A 302 -10.55 -2.35 -4.54
C GLN A 302 -11.21 -2.24 -5.92
N ALA A 303 -10.40 -2.01 -6.97
CA ALA A 303 -10.89 -1.95 -8.35
C ALA A 303 -11.46 -3.30 -8.80
N MET A 304 -10.76 -4.41 -8.52
CA MET A 304 -11.22 -5.76 -8.84
C MET A 304 -12.55 -6.09 -8.14
N ALA A 305 -12.71 -5.71 -6.87
CA ALA A 305 -13.94 -5.91 -6.12
C ALA A 305 -15.13 -5.11 -6.70
N CYS A 306 -14.86 -4.02 -7.40
CA CYS A 306 -15.83 -3.25 -8.20
C CYS A 306 -15.96 -3.75 -9.64
N GLY A 307 -15.39 -4.91 -9.98
CA GLY A 307 -15.51 -5.53 -11.32
C GLY A 307 -14.60 -4.91 -12.39
N LEU A 308 -13.54 -4.18 -12.02
CA LEU A 308 -12.61 -3.62 -13.01
C LEU A 308 -11.44 -4.57 -13.26
N PRO A 309 -11.16 -4.96 -14.50
CA PRO A 309 -9.90 -5.57 -14.83
C PRO A 309 -8.75 -4.58 -14.59
N VAL A 310 -7.61 -5.10 -14.13
CA VAL A 310 -6.49 -4.28 -13.69
C VAL A 310 -5.33 -4.43 -14.69
N ILE A 311 -4.78 -3.30 -15.16
CA ILE A 311 -3.47 -3.28 -15.82
C ILE A 311 -2.48 -2.71 -14.82
N CYS A 312 -1.47 -3.49 -14.47
CA CYS A 312 -0.47 -3.06 -13.49
C CYS A 312 0.95 -3.41 -13.91
N THR A 313 1.92 -2.72 -13.33
CA THR A 313 3.33 -3.07 -13.52
C THR A 313 3.77 -4.18 -12.58
N THR A 314 4.87 -4.88 -12.93
CA THR A 314 5.50 -5.95 -12.13
C THR A 314 5.82 -5.53 -10.70
N ASN A 315 6.10 -4.24 -10.48
CA ASN A 315 6.53 -3.70 -9.17
C ASN A 315 5.37 -3.21 -8.29
N THR A 316 4.13 -3.60 -8.60
CA THR A 316 2.95 -3.24 -7.81
C THR A 316 2.50 -4.31 -6.83
N GLY A 317 3.16 -5.49 -6.85
CA GLY A 317 2.70 -6.68 -6.15
C GLY A 317 1.44 -7.30 -6.78
N GLY A 318 1.06 -6.85 -7.97
CA GLY A 318 -0.16 -7.32 -8.66
C GLY A 318 -0.19 -8.82 -8.92
N SER A 319 0.96 -9.48 -9.10
CA SER A 319 1.07 -10.93 -9.27
C SER A 319 0.50 -11.78 -8.14
N GLU A 320 0.21 -11.18 -6.98
CA GLU A 320 -0.44 -11.87 -5.87
C GLU A 320 -1.96 -12.00 -6.03
N ILE A 321 -2.55 -11.13 -6.84
CA ILE A 321 -4.00 -10.99 -6.95
C ILE A 321 -4.50 -10.99 -8.40
N ILE A 322 -3.60 -10.77 -9.37
CA ILE A 322 -3.92 -10.73 -10.79
C ILE A 322 -3.38 -11.97 -11.47
N ASP A 323 -4.26 -12.72 -12.13
CA ASP A 323 -3.92 -13.79 -13.05
C ASP A 323 -3.85 -13.17 -14.45
N ASP A 324 -2.62 -13.10 -15.01
CA ASP A 324 -2.37 -12.39 -16.26
C ASP A 324 -3.24 -12.92 -17.41
N ASN A 325 -3.79 -12.01 -18.21
CA ASN A 325 -4.71 -12.29 -19.31
C ASN A 325 -6.08 -12.91 -18.91
N ILE A 326 -6.36 -13.11 -17.60
CA ILE A 326 -7.63 -13.66 -17.08
C ILE A 326 -8.48 -12.58 -16.43
N ASN A 327 -7.94 -11.89 -15.42
CA ASN A 327 -8.64 -10.83 -14.69
C ASN A 327 -7.91 -9.47 -14.75
N GLY A 328 -6.83 -9.38 -15.54
CA GLY A 328 -6.03 -8.20 -15.75
C GLY A 328 -4.80 -8.48 -16.58
N TYR A 329 -3.88 -7.51 -16.61
CA TYR A 329 -2.57 -7.63 -17.27
C TYR A 329 -1.45 -7.14 -16.36
N ILE A 330 -0.33 -7.86 -16.39
CA ILE A 330 0.90 -7.47 -15.71
C ILE A 330 1.94 -7.12 -16.79
N ILE A 331 2.45 -5.89 -16.73
CA ILE A 331 3.41 -5.37 -17.71
C ILE A 331 4.73 -4.98 -17.02
N PRO A 332 5.85 -4.90 -17.74
CA PRO A 332 7.08 -4.37 -17.17
C PRO A 332 6.91 -2.92 -16.71
N ILE A 333 7.72 -2.50 -15.72
CA ILE A 333 7.83 -1.08 -15.37
C ILE A 333 8.43 -0.30 -16.54
N LYS A 334 8.04 0.99 -16.69
CA LYS A 334 8.59 1.92 -17.71
C LYS A 334 8.31 1.50 -19.17
N ASP A 335 7.44 0.53 -19.37
CA ASP A 335 7.07 0.03 -20.70
C ASP A 335 5.73 0.63 -21.16
N THR A 336 5.83 1.83 -21.75
CA THR A 336 4.67 2.54 -22.30
C THR A 336 4.06 1.80 -23.48
N GLN A 337 4.85 1.05 -24.26
CA GLN A 337 4.34 0.31 -25.41
C GLN A 337 3.44 -0.83 -24.97
N SER A 338 3.91 -1.69 -24.05
CA SER A 338 3.07 -2.75 -23.47
C SER A 338 1.80 -2.18 -22.84
N LEU A 339 1.89 -1.03 -22.15
CA LEU A 339 0.71 -0.37 -21.58
C LEU A 339 -0.30 0.02 -22.66
N LYS A 340 0.14 0.65 -23.74
CA LYS A 340 -0.72 1.03 -24.89
C LYS A 340 -1.39 -0.19 -25.50
N ASP A 341 -0.63 -1.26 -25.72
CA ASP A 341 -1.16 -2.48 -26.36
C ASP A 341 -2.25 -3.13 -25.51
N ARG A 342 -2.09 -3.19 -24.17
CA ARG A 342 -3.10 -3.74 -23.28
C ARG A 342 -4.35 -2.86 -23.17
N ILE A 343 -4.18 -1.54 -23.09
CA ILE A 343 -5.31 -0.60 -23.11
C ILE A 343 -6.08 -0.73 -24.44
N LYS A 344 -5.38 -0.67 -25.59
CA LYS A 344 -5.99 -0.77 -26.93
C LYS A 344 -6.72 -2.09 -27.12
N LYS A 345 -6.17 -3.19 -26.61
CA LYS A 345 -6.82 -4.51 -26.66
C LYS A 345 -8.18 -4.50 -25.96
N LEU A 346 -8.25 -3.94 -24.73
CA LEU A 346 -9.53 -3.88 -23.99
C LEU A 346 -10.50 -2.83 -24.54
N TYR A 347 -9.98 -1.77 -25.14
CA TYR A 347 -10.80 -0.79 -25.84
C TYR A 347 -11.50 -1.40 -27.05
N ASN A 348 -10.79 -2.18 -27.86
CA ASN A 348 -11.30 -2.78 -29.10
C ASN A 348 -12.15 -4.04 -28.86
N ASP A 349 -11.82 -4.84 -27.86
CA ASP A 349 -12.51 -6.11 -27.55
C ASP A 349 -13.36 -5.98 -26.27
N ARG A 350 -14.59 -5.50 -26.45
CA ARG A 350 -15.56 -5.34 -25.35
C ARG A 350 -16.04 -6.68 -24.78
N ARG A 351 -15.99 -7.76 -25.55
CA ARG A 351 -16.30 -9.10 -25.05
C ARG A 351 -15.23 -9.56 -24.07
N LYS A 352 -13.95 -9.42 -24.42
CA LYS A 352 -12.81 -9.73 -23.56
C LYS A 352 -12.83 -8.87 -22.29
N LEU A 353 -13.10 -7.57 -22.42
CA LEU A 353 -13.25 -6.65 -21.29
C LEU A 353 -14.31 -7.18 -20.29
N LYS A 354 -15.50 -7.55 -20.77
CA LYS A 354 -16.58 -8.07 -19.92
C LYS A 354 -16.21 -9.40 -19.24
N GLN A 355 -15.53 -10.30 -19.95
CA GLN A 355 -15.03 -11.56 -19.35
C GLN A 355 -14.01 -11.30 -18.25
N MET A 356 -13.02 -10.43 -18.52
CA MET A 356 -12.01 -10.04 -17.52
C MET A 356 -12.63 -9.34 -16.30
N SER A 357 -13.62 -8.49 -16.52
CA SER A 357 -14.37 -7.81 -15.46
C SER A 357 -15.04 -8.81 -14.52
N LYS A 358 -15.71 -9.81 -15.07
CA LYS A 358 -16.32 -10.90 -14.29
C LYS A 358 -15.28 -11.67 -13.48
N SER A 359 -14.19 -12.08 -14.12
CA SER A 359 -13.11 -12.83 -13.45
C SER A 359 -12.43 -12.00 -12.36
N ALA A 360 -12.25 -10.69 -12.55
CA ALA A 360 -11.69 -9.80 -11.54
C ALA A 360 -12.59 -9.71 -10.30
N TYR A 361 -13.90 -9.54 -10.52
CA TYR A 361 -14.90 -9.51 -9.45
C TYR A 361 -14.94 -10.83 -8.67
N GLU A 362 -15.01 -11.97 -9.37
CA GLU A 362 -15.06 -13.30 -8.75
C GLU A 362 -13.81 -13.56 -7.89
N LYS A 363 -12.62 -13.27 -8.43
CA LYS A 363 -11.34 -13.41 -7.70
C LYS A 363 -11.33 -12.56 -6.42
N ALA A 364 -11.72 -11.28 -6.52
CA ALA A 364 -11.74 -10.40 -5.37
C ALA A 364 -12.67 -10.89 -4.28
N ASN A 365 -13.90 -11.28 -4.62
CA ASN A 365 -14.89 -11.74 -3.66
C ASN A 365 -14.53 -13.09 -3.03
N ASN A 366 -13.94 -13.99 -3.81
CA ASN A 366 -13.61 -15.33 -3.32
C ASN A 366 -12.33 -15.37 -2.50
N GLU A 367 -11.33 -14.45 -2.71
CA GLU A 367 -9.99 -14.65 -2.18
C GLU A 367 -9.43 -13.46 -1.39
N LEU A 368 -9.92 -12.23 -1.63
CA LEU A 368 -9.22 -11.02 -1.21
C LEU A 368 -9.85 -10.30 -0.01
N SER A 369 -10.74 -10.93 0.78
CA SER A 369 -11.32 -10.26 1.95
C SER A 369 -10.28 -10.04 3.07
N TRP A 370 -10.50 -9.00 3.90
CA TRP A 370 -9.73 -8.80 5.13
C TRP A 370 -9.84 -9.96 6.11
N GLU A 371 -10.94 -10.71 6.09
CA GLU A 371 -11.12 -11.88 6.90
C GLU A 371 -10.13 -12.98 6.50
N LYS A 372 -10.03 -13.30 5.22
CA LYS A 372 -9.05 -14.27 4.69
C LYS A 372 -7.61 -13.84 4.96
N TYR A 373 -7.31 -12.53 4.85
CA TYR A 373 -6.02 -11.99 5.27
C TYR A 373 -5.76 -12.26 6.76
N GLY A 374 -6.74 -11.96 7.62
CA GLY A 374 -6.66 -12.20 9.06
C GLY A 374 -6.42 -13.66 9.41
N ASP A 375 -7.11 -14.58 8.74
CA ASP A 375 -6.93 -16.02 8.94
C ASP A 375 -5.52 -16.48 8.55
N ARG A 376 -4.99 -16.03 7.40
CA ARG A 376 -3.60 -16.29 7.00
C ARG A 376 -2.60 -15.80 8.04
N MET A 377 -2.77 -14.55 8.52
CA MET A 377 -1.90 -13.96 9.55
C MET A 377 -1.95 -14.78 10.85
N LEU A 378 -3.13 -15.10 11.34
CA LEU A 378 -3.31 -15.83 12.61
C LEU A 378 -2.78 -17.27 12.54
N ASN A 379 -2.94 -17.95 11.41
CA ASN A 379 -2.38 -19.28 11.19
C ASN A 379 -0.86 -19.25 11.19
N THR A 380 -0.27 -18.24 10.53
CA THR A 380 1.18 -18.02 10.57
C THR A 380 1.67 -17.77 12.01
N TYR A 381 1.01 -16.88 12.75
CA TYR A 381 1.40 -16.58 14.14
C TYR A 381 1.32 -17.81 15.06
N ARG A 382 0.29 -18.65 14.91
CA ARG A 382 0.20 -19.92 15.65
C ARG A 382 1.34 -20.88 15.31
N GLY A 383 1.71 -20.97 14.01
CA GLY A 383 2.85 -21.78 13.55
C GLY A 383 4.15 -21.32 14.21
N LEU A 384 4.45 -20.02 14.15
CA LEU A 384 5.67 -19.46 14.76
C LEU A 384 5.77 -19.71 16.27
N LEU A 385 4.65 -19.58 16.99
CA LEU A 385 4.64 -19.85 18.43
C LEU A 385 4.86 -21.33 18.77
N LYS A 386 4.36 -22.26 17.93
CA LYS A 386 4.61 -23.70 18.11
C LYS A 386 6.10 -24.02 17.90
N THR A 387 6.68 -23.51 16.83
CA THR A 387 8.12 -23.72 16.56
C THR A 387 9.00 -23.19 17.70
N LYS A 388 8.67 -21.99 18.25
CA LYS A 388 9.42 -21.40 19.36
C LYS A 388 9.34 -22.18 20.67
N LYS A 389 8.24 -22.90 20.92
CA LYS A 389 8.09 -23.72 22.14
C LYS A 389 8.87 -25.04 22.06
N ASN A 390 9.25 -25.46 20.88
CA ASN A 390 9.97 -26.71 20.62
C ASN A 390 11.51 -26.52 20.55
N ILE A 391 11.98 -25.27 20.70
CA ILE A 391 13.38 -24.88 20.85
C ILE A 391 13.66 -24.49 22.32
#